data_a963b1f46ab83c6ceae07e61c098b79b
#
_entry.id   a963b1f46ab83c6ceae07e61c098b79b
#
_cell.length_a   1.000
_cell.length_b   1.000
_cell.length_c   1.000
_cell.angle_alpha   90.00
_cell.angle_beta   90.00
_cell.angle_gamma   90.00
#
_symmetry.space_group_name_H-M   'P 1'
#
loop_
_entity.id
_entity.type
_entity.pdbx_description
1 polymer ?
#
loop_
_entity_poly.entity_id
_entity_poly.type
_entity_poly.pdbx_seq_one_letter_code
_entity_poly.pdbx_strand_id
1 'polypeptide(L)'
;MFSAFLCTRPRRPRLLAALLGGCAGAAVFLWLYGAAVLNPGWDAWILNGYDEWDVQQHYAGWLLFRNSHWSFPLGLADTLAVPDGTVISYTDSLPWVSIFFKLLRGVLPATFQWFGLYTLLCFCLQGAAGALLCSRGVRTRAGAVCLPLLTGALFACLPTLWERAFRHVALASQWLFLLALYALLEERASLRRLGRPGTWRWAFPVLAFGAVGIHPYFLPPVMVCALLAALERGRLTRAWRGGALDFALSLAAALTGGVLCGAIGGDSGLSRHGYGEISMNLNALWNPSSRGGYTWSRLLPALPQQSGQYDGFNYLGLGVLVLLAAALVLAAAALVRRPAAVRGWWGRNWPTAAACAFLAAFAVSNTVTLNEFSFTIPLPGWLLELCGIFRSSGRMFYLVAACMLVWAVYTLRGALAGPRGEAAACLLLAAVLAVQLWDLSAAAAQKRAMLRSDTAINATVVNDPQTAALGVGHTRLLAAGDVREDRLRLLAILAGKQGLATNLDIAVSGSRTGAAESRADTAALLQSGRYDPGTVYVTTDGGVWESWQQIFAGDPALTFFVADSCYFMVPLTG
;
A
#
# COMPACT_ATOMS: atom_id res chain seq x y z
N MET A 1 -31.14 21.29 4.50
CA MET A 1 -29.84 21.56 3.85
C MET A 1 -29.14 20.28 3.36
N PHE A 2 -29.23 19.14 4.04
CA PHE A 2 -28.59 17.87 3.63
C PHE A 2 -29.34 17.06 2.56
N SER A 3 -30.56 17.40 2.19
CA SER A 3 -31.31 16.70 1.12
C SER A 3 -30.79 16.95 -0.30
N ALA A 4 -30.04 18.02 -0.50
CA ALA A 4 -29.43 18.35 -1.81
C ALA A 4 -28.31 17.39 -2.25
N PHE A 5 -27.76 16.60 -1.31
CA PHE A 5 -26.67 15.64 -1.58
C PHE A 5 -27.12 14.34 -2.26
N LEU A 6 -28.42 14.16 -2.43
CA LEU A 6 -28.98 12.94 -3.06
C LEU A 6 -29.15 13.09 -4.59
N CYS A 7 -28.68 14.18 -5.22
CA CYS A 7 -28.81 14.37 -6.64
C CYS A 7 -27.88 13.45 -7.45
N THR A 8 -28.43 12.38 -8.04
CA THR A 8 -27.72 11.62 -9.07
C THR A 8 -27.50 12.56 -10.24
N ARG A 9 -26.23 12.87 -10.54
CA ARG A 9 -25.85 13.57 -11.75
C ARG A 9 -25.95 12.65 -12.95
N PRO A 10 -26.25 13.19 -14.16
CA PRO A 10 -26.02 12.47 -15.39
C PRO A 10 -24.56 11.96 -15.45
N ARG A 11 -24.26 10.90 -16.19
CA ARG A 11 -22.92 10.24 -16.21
C ARG A 11 -21.78 11.19 -16.60
N ARG A 12 -22.01 12.15 -17.52
CA ARG A 12 -21.00 13.10 -18.02
C ARG A 12 -20.34 13.97 -16.93
N PRO A 13 -21.07 14.61 -15.99
CA PRO A 13 -20.43 15.37 -14.92
C PRO A 13 -19.61 14.55 -13.92
N ARG A 14 -19.92 13.25 -13.76
CA ARG A 14 -19.11 12.35 -12.90
C ARG A 14 -17.79 12.01 -13.57
N LEU A 15 -17.82 11.70 -14.87
CA LEU A 15 -16.60 11.45 -15.62
C LEU A 15 -15.68 12.66 -15.60
N LEU A 16 -16.22 13.87 -15.84
CA LEU A 16 -15.45 15.11 -15.76
C LEU A 16 -14.81 15.30 -14.37
N ALA A 17 -15.58 15.07 -13.29
CA ALA A 17 -15.03 15.17 -11.94
C ALA A 17 -13.91 14.15 -11.68
N ALA A 18 -14.07 12.91 -12.14
CA ALA A 18 -13.04 11.89 -12.01
C ALA A 18 -11.79 12.25 -12.82
N LEU A 19 -11.94 12.73 -14.05
CA LEU A 19 -10.81 13.15 -14.89
C LEU A 19 -10.06 14.35 -14.27
N LEU A 20 -10.77 15.39 -13.85
CA LEU A 20 -10.16 16.56 -13.21
C LEU A 20 -9.43 16.18 -11.91
N GLY A 21 -10.05 15.34 -11.07
CA GLY A 21 -9.43 14.83 -9.85
C GLY A 21 -8.22 13.96 -10.16
N GLY A 22 -8.29 13.11 -11.17
CA GLY A 22 -7.17 12.29 -11.63
C GLY A 22 -6.01 13.13 -12.15
N CYS A 23 -6.28 14.16 -12.94
CA CYS A 23 -5.25 15.12 -13.38
C CYS A 23 -4.61 15.87 -12.21
N ALA A 24 -5.40 16.23 -11.18
CA ALA A 24 -4.87 16.85 -9.97
C ALA A 24 -3.94 15.86 -9.21
N GLY A 25 -4.32 14.59 -9.11
CA GLY A 25 -3.48 13.54 -8.55
C GLY A 25 -2.18 13.36 -9.33
N ALA A 26 -2.24 13.31 -10.66
CA ALA A 26 -1.07 13.24 -11.54
C ALA A 26 -0.14 14.45 -11.34
N ALA A 27 -0.70 15.66 -11.24
CA ALA A 27 0.07 16.88 -11.00
C ALA A 27 0.81 16.84 -9.64
N VAL A 28 0.16 16.34 -8.58
CA VAL A 28 0.79 16.14 -7.26
C VAL A 28 1.92 15.11 -7.36
N PHE A 29 1.70 13.98 -8.05
CA PHE A 29 2.75 12.98 -8.27
C PHE A 29 3.96 13.57 -8.98
N LEU A 30 3.75 14.26 -10.12
CA LEU A 30 4.84 14.84 -10.91
C LEU A 30 5.57 15.95 -10.15
N TRP A 31 4.84 16.75 -9.36
CA TRP A 31 5.46 17.72 -8.47
C TRP A 31 6.33 17.07 -7.40
N LEU A 32 5.90 15.95 -6.84
CA LEU A 32 6.56 15.26 -5.73
C LEU A 32 7.76 14.42 -6.20
N TYR A 33 7.63 13.66 -7.28
CA TYR A 33 8.62 12.65 -7.72
C TYR A 33 9.27 12.97 -9.07
N GLY A 34 8.67 13.84 -9.87
CA GLY A 34 9.10 14.07 -11.25
C GLY A 34 8.70 12.94 -12.21
N ALA A 35 9.24 12.99 -13.44
CA ALA A 35 8.89 12.02 -14.49
C ALA A 35 9.92 10.88 -14.64
N ALA A 36 11.12 11.02 -14.09
CA ALA A 36 12.20 10.04 -14.29
C ALA A 36 11.83 8.64 -13.79
N VAL A 37 11.13 8.55 -12.65
CA VAL A 37 10.66 7.27 -12.07
C VAL A 37 9.65 6.52 -12.95
N LEU A 38 9.07 7.18 -13.96
CA LEU A 38 8.15 6.56 -14.91
C LEU A 38 8.88 5.77 -15.99
N ASN A 39 10.20 5.93 -16.13
CA ASN A 39 11.00 5.11 -17.03
C ASN A 39 11.05 3.67 -16.51
N PRO A 40 10.44 2.70 -17.20
CA PRO A 40 10.38 1.33 -16.72
C PRO A 40 11.72 0.59 -16.80
N GLY A 41 12.71 1.13 -17.50
CA GLY A 41 14.07 0.61 -17.57
C GLY A 41 15.01 1.20 -16.53
N TRP A 42 14.59 2.21 -15.76
CA TRP A 42 15.41 2.85 -14.75
C TRP A 42 15.09 2.32 -13.35
N ASP A 43 15.98 1.50 -12.82
CA ASP A 43 15.82 0.87 -11.51
C ASP A 43 16.89 1.32 -10.49
N ALA A 44 17.78 2.24 -10.85
CA ALA A 44 18.84 2.72 -9.98
C ALA A 44 18.35 3.21 -8.60
N TRP A 45 17.22 3.91 -8.57
CA TRP A 45 16.60 4.38 -7.34
C TRP A 45 16.12 3.23 -6.43
N ILE A 46 15.71 2.10 -7.01
CA ILE A 46 15.35 0.89 -6.25
C ILE A 46 16.62 0.26 -5.67
N LEU A 47 17.67 0.12 -6.47
CA LEU A 47 18.94 -0.49 -6.06
C LEU A 47 19.61 0.32 -4.96
N ASN A 48 19.47 1.65 -4.97
CA ASN A 48 20.00 2.55 -3.94
C ASN A 48 19.16 2.51 -2.63
N GLY A 49 18.11 1.68 -2.55
CA GLY A 49 17.30 1.55 -1.35
C GLY A 49 16.46 2.80 -1.06
N TYR A 50 15.88 3.42 -2.12
CA TYR A 50 14.98 4.56 -1.94
C TYR A 50 13.93 4.27 -0.86
N ASP A 51 13.91 5.12 0.16
CA ASP A 51 12.88 5.15 1.22
C ASP A 51 12.69 3.83 2.01
N GLU A 52 13.77 3.10 2.27
CA GLU A 52 13.88 1.80 2.94
C GLU A 52 13.92 0.56 2.00
N TRP A 53 14.08 -0.59 2.61
CA TRP A 53 14.34 -1.88 1.96
C TRP A 53 13.12 -2.52 1.28
N ASP A 54 11.90 -2.07 1.59
CA ASP A 54 10.66 -2.71 1.13
C ASP A 54 10.55 -2.70 -0.40
N VAL A 55 10.92 -1.59 -1.06
CA VAL A 55 10.86 -1.51 -2.53
C VAL A 55 11.80 -2.50 -3.21
N GLN A 56 12.97 -2.78 -2.60
CA GLN A 56 13.90 -3.81 -3.10
C GLN A 56 13.27 -5.20 -3.00
N GLN A 57 12.60 -5.51 -1.88
CA GLN A 57 11.87 -6.77 -1.69
C GLN A 57 10.75 -6.94 -2.74
N HIS A 58 9.95 -5.90 -2.95
CA HIS A 58 8.90 -5.92 -3.99
C HIS A 58 9.48 -6.15 -5.38
N TYR A 59 10.62 -5.52 -5.69
CA TYR A 59 11.28 -5.65 -6.98
C TYR A 59 11.91 -7.03 -7.17
N ALA A 60 12.61 -7.55 -6.17
CA ALA A 60 13.15 -8.91 -6.19
C ALA A 60 12.04 -9.95 -6.40
N GLY A 61 10.94 -9.84 -5.65
CA GLY A 61 9.78 -10.71 -5.80
C GLY A 61 9.18 -10.65 -7.21
N TRP A 62 9.06 -9.45 -7.80
CA TRP A 62 8.62 -9.28 -9.18
C TRP A 62 9.58 -9.94 -10.19
N LEU A 63 10.89 -9.69 -10.09
CA LEU A 63 11.89 -10.21 -11.03
C LEU A 63 11.94 -11.74 -11.00
N LEU A 64 11.93 -12.35 -9.83
CA LEU A 64 11.92 -13.80 -9.69
C LEU A 64 10.59 -14.37 -10.18
N PHE A 65 9.46 -13.78 -9.81
CA PHE A 65 8.16 -14.24 -10.28
C PHE A 65 8.01 -14.16 -11.80
N ARG A 66 8.50 -13.12 -12.47
CA ARG A 66 8.41 -13.02 -13.94
C ARG A 66 9.14 -14.15 -14.64
N ASN A 67 10.22 -14.68 -14.05
CA ASN A 67 11.03 -15.76 -14.60
C ASN A 67 10.50 -17.16 -14.23
N SER A 68 9.61 -17.26 -13.25
CA SER A 68 9.05 -18.54 -12.78
C SER A 68 8.10 -19.16 -13.80
N HIS A 69 7.82 -20.46 -13.66
CA HIS A 69 6.80 -21.14 -14.43
C HIS A 69 5.39 -20.67 -14.02
N TRP A 70 4.41 -20.94 -14.89
CA TRP A 70 3.01 -20.76 -14.52
C TRP A 70 2.56 -21.99 -13.72
N SER A 71 2.05 -21.74 -12.52
CA SER A 71 1.59 -22.77 -11.59
C SER A 71 0.39 -22.27 -10.80
N PHE A 72 -0.24 -23.15 -10.05
CA PHE A 72 -1.30 -22.77 -9.11
C PHE A 72 -0.76 -22.82 -7.67
N PRO A 73 -1.04 -21.80 -6.85
CA PRO A 73 -1.75 -20.55 -7.15
C PRO A 73 -0.98 -19.65 -8.13
N LEU A 74 -1.70 -18.78 -8.86
CA LEU A 74 -1.11 -17.95 -9.93
C LEU A 74 0.02 -17.02 -9.45
N GLY A 75 0.07 -16.70 -8.16
CA GLY A 75 1.11 -15.89 -7.56
C GLY A 75 2.35 -16.66 -7.07
N LEU A 76 2.44 -17.96 -7.31
CA LEU A 76 3.60 -18.76 -6.88
C LEU A 76 4.83 -18.46 -7.76
N ALA A 77 5.95 -18.15 -7.11
CA ALA A 77 7.28 -18.01 -7.70
C ALA A 77 8.14 -19.22 -7.29
N ASP A 78 8.25 -20.19 -8.18
CA ASP A 78 9.06 -21.42 -8.00
C ASP A 78 10.57 -21.17 -8.11
N THR A 79 10.96 -19.97 -8.51
CA THR A 79 12.35 -19.52 -8.60
C THR A 79 12.84 -18.79 -7.36
N LEU A 80 11.96 -18.52 -6.39
CA LEU A 80 12.26 -17.83 -5.14
C LEU A 80 12.09 -18.77 -3.96
N ALA A 81 13.03 -18.79 -3.02
CA ALA A 81 13.03 -19.68 -1.85
C ALA A 81 12.92 -21.17 -2.22
N VAL A 82 13.74 -21.61 -3.19
CA VAL A 82 13.77 -23.01 -3.62
C VAL A 82 14.22 -23.92 -2.46
N PRO A 83 13.68 -25.18 -2.36
CA PRO A 83 12.89 -25.87 -3.37
C PRO A 83 11.38 -25.56 -3.36
N ASP A 84 10.81 -25.03 -2.27
CA ASP A 84 9.36 -24.92 -2.07
C ASP A 84 8.71 -23.83 -2.92
N GLY A 85 9.46 -22.82 -3.28
CA GLY A 85 8.92 -21.59 -3.86
C GLY A 85 8.21 -20.71 -2.82
N THR A 86 7.82 -19.49 -3.21
CA THR A 86 7.00 -18.63 -2.36
C THR A 86 5.97 -17.85 -3.17
N VAL A 87 4.88 -17.49 -2.52
CA VAL A 87 3.83 -16.68 -3.15
C VAL A 87 4.20 -15.20 -3.05
N ILE A 88 4.13 -14.47 -4.17
CA ILE A 88 4.51 -13.06 -4.23
C ILE A 88 3.63 -12.13 -3.39
N SER A 89 2.52 -12.60 -2.85
CA SER A 89 1.77 -11.88 -1.81
C SER A 89 2.60 -11.63 -0.55
N TYR A 90 3.55 -12.53 -0.25
CA TYR A 90 4.43 -12.41 0.92
C TYR A 90 5.68 -11.59 0.68
N THR A 91 5.93 -11.20 -0.56
CA THR A 91 6.97 -10.22 -0.93
C THR A 91 6.37 -8.85 -1.24
N ASP A 92 5.08 -8.64 -0.98
CA ASP A 92 4.31 -7.42 -1.28
C ASP A 92 4.41 -6.95 -2.76
N SER A 93 4.67 -7.91 -3.67
CA SER A 93 4.88 -7.62 -5.10
C SER A 93 3.58 -7.50 -5.90
N LEU A 94 2.47 -7.12 -5.28
CA LEU A 94 1.16 -6.86 -5.88
C LEU A 94 0.73 -7.95 -6.88
N PRO A 95 0.22 -9.10 -6.44
CA PRO A 95 -0.06 -10.25 -7.29
C PRO A 95 -0.80 -9.91 -8.60
N TRP A 96 -1.89 -9.14 -8.57
CA TRP A 96 -2.63 -8.82 -9.80
C TRP A 96 -1.82 -8.00 -10.79
N VAL A 97 -1.00 -7.06 -10.32
CA VAL A 97 -0.14 -6.23 -11.17
C VAL A 97 0.99 -7.06 -11.74
N SER A 98 1.63 -7.88 -10.90
CA SER A 98 2.71 -8.77 -11.32
C SER A 98 2.23 -9.85 -12.29
N ILE A 99 1.07 -10.47 -12.05
CA ILE A 99 0.45 -11.43 -12.98
C ILE A 99 0.18 -10.77 -14.35
N PHE A 100 -0.38 -9.55 -14.34
CA PHE A 100 -0.61 -8.81 -15.59
C PHE A 100 0.69 -8.57 -16.37
N PHE A 101 1.74 -8.09 -15.73
CA PHE A 101 3.01 -7.86 -16.42
C PHE A 101 3.76 -9.16 -16.76
N LYS A 102 3.58 -10.25 -16.00
CA LYS A 102 4.13 -11.57 -16.35
C LYS A 102 3.53 -12.10 -17.66
N LEU A 103 2.26 -11.82 -17.96
CA LEU A 103 1.67 -12.15 -19.27
C LEU A 103 2.40 -11.45 -20.43
N LEU A 104 3.00 -10.30 -20.18
CA LEU A 104 3.72 -9.49 -21.16
C LEU A 104 5.24 -9.73 -21.13
N ARG A 105 5.75 -10.68 -20.31
CA ARG A 105 7.18 -10.85 -20.05
C ARG A 105 8.05 -11.00 -21.29
N GLY A 106 7.50 -11.57 -22.39
CA GLY A 106 8.25 -11.80 -23.63
C GLY A 106 8.58 -10.51 -24.42
N VAL A 107 7.93 -9.39 -24.11
CA VAL A 107 8.15 -8.09 -24.76
C VAL A 107 8.72 -7.03 -23.83
N LEU A 108 8.85 -7.35 -22.53
CA LEU A 108 9.35 -6.42 -21.51
C LEU A 108 10.86 -6.60 -21.34
N PRO A 109 11.65 -5.51 -21.18
CA PRO A 109 13.09 -5.57 -20.92
C PRO A 109 13.38 -6.31 -19.60
N ALA A 110 14.59 -6.85 -19.46
CA ALA A 110 15.02 -7.58 -18.26
C ALA A 110 14.94 -6.72 -16.98
N THR A 111 15.26 -5.43 -17.10
CA THR A 111 15.25 -4.45 -16.00
C THR A 111 13.89 -3.78 -15.80
N PHE A 112 12.80 -4.34 -16.40
CA PHE A 112 11.47 -3.72 -16.33
C PHE A 112 10.99 -3.57 -14.90
N GLN A 113 10.74 -2.32 -14.49
CA GLN A 113 10.05 -1.96 -13.26
C GLN A 113 8.72 -1.24 -13.58
N TRP A 114 7.65 -1.62 -12.92
CA TRP A 114 6.32 -1.02 -13.07
C TRP A 114 5.95 -0.08 -11.93
N PHE A 115 6.80 0.05 -10.91
CA PHE A 115 6.49 0.75 -9.65
C PHE A 115 6.17 2.23 -9.85
N GLY A 116 6.94 2.91 -10.72
CA GLY A 116 6.68 4.31 -11.04
C GLY A 116 5.32 4.52 -11.70
N LEU A 117 4.98 3.70 -12.69
CA LEU A 117 3.69 3.75 -13.41
C LEU A 117 2.52 3.41 -12.47
N TYR A 118 2.67 2.40 -11.62
CA TYR A 118 1.64 2.01 -10.68
C TYR A 118 1.40 3.07 -9.61
N THR A 119 2.46 3.68 -9.09
CA THR A 119 2.33 4.77 -8.11
C THR A 119 1.65 5.99 -8.72
N LEU A 120 1.99 6.37 -9.97
CA LEU A 120 1.25 7.40 -10.69
C LEU A 120 -0.24 7.05 -10.81
N LEU A 121 -0.57 5.80 -11.16
CA LEU A 121 -1.95 5.33 -11.22
C LEU A 121 -2.65 5.46 -9.86
N CYS A 122 -1.99 5.12 -8.75
CA CYS A 122 -2.52 5.30 -7.40
C CYS A 122 -2.86 6.77 -7.11
N PHE A 123 -1.98 7.71 -7.44
CA PHE A 123 -2.24 9.15 -7.27
C PHE A 123 -3.41 9.62 -8.15
N CYS A 124 -3.48 9.19 -9.41
CA CYS A 124 -4.59 9.51 -10.31
C CYS A 124 -5.92 8.98 -9.76
N LEU A 125 -5.97 7.72 -9.34
CA LEU A 125 -7.19 7.09 -8.81
C LEU A 125 -7.58 7.66 -7.44
N GLN A 126 -6.61 7.99 -6.59
CA GLN A 126 -6.83 8.66 -5.32
C GLN A 126 -7.48 10.05 -5.52
N GLY A 127 -6.93 10.85 -6.43
CA GLY A 127 -7.48 12.15 -6.79
C GLY A 127 -8.86 12.05 -7.44
N ALA A 128 -9.06 11.10 -8.35
CA ALA A 128 -10.35 10.84 -9.00
C ALA A 128 -11.43 10.42 -7.98
N ALA A 129 -11.10 9.50 -7.07
CA ALA A 129 -12.02 9.05 -6.03
C ALA A 129 -12.36 10.18 -5.04
N GLY A 130 -11.36 10.97 -4.60
CA GLY A 130 -11.56 12.15 -3.75
C GLY A 130 -12.47 13.19 -4.40
N ALA A 131 -12.27 13.47 -5.68
CA ALA A 131 -13.12 14.36 -6.47
C ALA A 131 -14.56 13.84 -6.59
N LEU A 132 -14.75 12.55 -6.90
CA LEU A 132 -16.08 11.91 -6.96
C LEU A 132 -16.80 11.98 -5.61
N LEU A 133 -16.11 11.70 -4.53
CA LEU A 133 -16.65 11.73 -3.18
C LEU A 133 -17.12 13.15 -2.80
N CYS A 134 -16.35 14.19 -3.10
CA CYS A 134 -16.57 15.54 -2.61
C CYS A 134 -17.33 16.46 -3.57
N SER A 135 -17.45 16.14 -4.88
CA SER A 135 -18.06 17.04 -5.87
C SER A 135 -19.57 16.82 -6.09
N ARG A 136 -20.23 16.02 -5.26
CA ARG A 136 -21.69 15.82 -5.35
C ARG A 136 -22.43 17.12 -4.99
N GLY A 137 -23.52 17.40 -5.69
CA GLY A 137 -24.37 18.57 -5.41
C GLY A 137 -23.75 19.92 -5.77
N VAL A 138 -22.78 19.96 -6.70
CA VAL A 138 -22.23 21.21 -7.28
C VAL A 138 -23.32 21.97 -8.04
N ARG A 139 -23.35 23.28 -7.93
CA ARG A 139 -24.42 24.16 -8.41
C ARG A 139 -24.00 25.06 -9.56
N THR A 140 -22.70 25.40 -9.62
CA THR A 140 -22.15 26.34 -10.61
C THR A 140 -21.21 25.63 -11.59
N ARG A 141 -21.01 26.22 -12.78
CA ARG A 141 -20.04 25.72 -13.77
C ARG A 141 -18.61 25.81 -13.20
N ALA A 142 -18.25 26.91 -12.55
CA ALA A 142 -16.95 27.08 -11.91
C ALA A 142 -16.73 26.02 -10.82
N GLY A 143 -17.72 25.78 -9.94
CA GLY A 143 -17.65 24.73 -8.94
C GLY A 143 -17.53 23.33 -9.54
N ALA A 144 -18.07 23.10 -10.74
CA ALA A 144 -17.95 21.82 -11.43
C ALA A 144 -16.50 21.52 -11.91
N VAL A 145 -15.65 22.52 -11.98
CA VAL A 145 -14.22 22.41 -12.31
C VAL A 145 -13.37 22.53 -11.04
N CYS A 146 -13.57 23.59 -10.25
CA CYS A 146 -12.70 23.88 -9.11
C CYS A 146 -12.81 22.83 -7.99
N LEU A 147 -14.02 22.38 -7.63
CA LEU A 147 -14.16 21.40 -6.54
C LEU A 147 -13.48 20.08 -6.82
N PRO A 148 -13.64 19.45 -8.02
CA PRO A 148 -12.89 18.24 -8.34
C PRO A 148 -11.39 18.41 -8.30
N LEU A 149 -10.85 19.50 -8.83
CA LEU A 149 -9.40 19.76 -8.81
C LEU A 149 -8.89 19.92 -7.38
N LEU A 150 -9.55 20.74 -6.57
CA LEU A 150 -9.13 21.03 -5.19
C LEU A 150 -9.26 19.79 -4.30
N THR A 151 -10.38 19.08 -4.37
CA THR A 151 -10.58 17.89 -3.53
C THR A 151 -9.74 16.72 -4.01
N GLY A 152 -9.55 16.56 -5.33
CA GLY A 152 -8.62 15.57 -5.89
C GLY A 152 -7.19 15.81 -5.42
N ALA A 153 -6.72 17.06 -5.47
CA ALA A 153 -5.41 17.44 -4.95
C ALA A 153 -5.29 17.20 -3.43
N LEU A 154 -6.30 17.57 -2.64
CA LEU A 154 -6.29 17.33 -1.19
C LEU A 154 -6.17 15.85 -0.84
N PHE A 155 -6.91 14.97 -1.53
CA PHE A 155 -6.79 13.53 -1.33
C PHE A 155 -5.44 12.98 -1.79
N ALA A 156 -4.87 13.50 -2.88
CA ALA A 156 -3.54 13.15 -3.34
C ALA A 156 -2.42 13.71 -2.44
N CYS A 157 -2.70 14.75 -1.64
CA CYS A 157 -1.79 15.35 -0.67
C CYS A 157 -1.94 14.79 0.75
N LEU A 158 -2.62 13.66 0.95
CA LEU A 158 -2.64 13.02 2.26
C LEU A 158 -1.24 12.44 2.57
N PRO A 159 -0.64 12.77 3.73
CA PRO A 159 0.69 12.28 4.11
C PRO A 159 0.80 10.76 4.12
N THR A 160 -0.28 10.06 4.47
CA THR A 160 -0.34 8.59 4.45
C THR A 160 -0.15 8.00 3.06
N LEU A 161 -0.60 8.67 1.99
CA LEU A 161 -0.33 8.26 0.62
C LEU A 161 1.15 8.47 0.27
N TRP A 162 1.71 9.63 0.61
CA TRP A 162 3.10 9.98 0.32
C TRP A 162 4.08 9.08 1.09
N GLU A 163 3.74 8.72 2.32
CA GLU A 163 4.54 7.83 3.15
C GLU A 163 4.62 6.42 2.53
N ARG A 164 3.52 5.94 1.91
CA ARG A 164 3.46 4.62 1.30
C ARG A 164 3.98 4.56 -0.13
N ALA A 165 3.94 5.67 -0.85
CA ALA A 165 4.46 5.73 -2.21
C ALA A 165 5.96 5.43 -2.26
N PHE A 166 6.35 4.45 -3.06
CA PHE A 166 7.71 3.92 -3.22
C PHE A 166 8.33 3.23 -1.99
N ARG A 167 7.83 3.44 -0.77
CA ARG A 167 8.25 2.70 0.41
C ARG A 167 7.56 1.33 0.45
N HIS A 168 6.23 1.35 0.45
CA HIS A 168 5.39 0.16 0.45
C HIS A 168 4.31 0.33 -0.62
N VAL A 169 4.68 0.14 -1.88
CA VAL A 169 3.89 0.53 -3.06
C VAL A 169 2.49 -0.07 -3.05
N ALA A 170 2.33 -1.29 -2.53
CA ALA A 170 1.02 -1.92 -2.40
C ALA A 170 0.06 -1.08 -1.54
N LEU A 171 0.56 -0.50 -0.43
CA LEU A 171 -0.25 0.33 0.49
C LEU A 171 -0.56 1.74 -0.04
N ALA A 172 0.02 2.17 -1.15
CA ALA A 172 -0.39 3.37 -1.86
C ALA A 172 -1.76 3.22 -2.53
N SER A 173 -2.31 2.00 -2.62
CA SER A 173 -3.60 1.70 -3.26
C SER A 173 -4.83 2.10 -2.43
N GLN A 174 -4.73 3.20 -1.69
CA GLN A 174 -5.80 3.73 -0.82
C GLN A 174 -7.08 4.07 -1.60
N TRP A 175 -6.98 4.29 -2.90
CA TRP A 175 -8.11 4.49 -3.80
C TRP A 175 -9.14 3.35 -3.76
N LEU A 176 -8.76 2.13 -3.38
CA LEU A 176 -9.65 0.97 -3.27
C LEU A 176 -10.79 1.23 -2.28
N PHE A 177 -10.47 1.62 -1.05
CA PHE A 177 -11.50 1.91 -0.06
C PHE A 177 -12.21 3.25 -0.33
N LEU A 178 -11.57 4.21 -1.02
CA LEU A 178 -12.26 5.43 -1.44
C LEU A 178 -13.34 5.12 -2.48
N LEU A 179 -13.07 4.24 -3.43
CA LEU A 179 -14.08 3.77 -4.39
C LEU A 179 -15.17 2.94 -3.70
N ALA A 180 -14.83 2.11 -2.70
CA ALA A 180 -15.82 1.41 -1.90
C ALA A 180 -16.72 2.37 -1.13
N LEU A 181 -16.15 3.43 -0.53
CA LEU A 181 -16.90 4.50 0.12
C LEU A 181 -17.80 5.24 -0.88
N TYR A 182 -17.30 5.53 -2.08
CA TYR A 182 -18.09 6.14 -3.14
C TYR A 182 -19.25 5.23 -3.57
N ALA A 183 -19.01 3.94 -3.77
CA ALA A 183 -20.02 2.95 -4.09
C ALA A 183 -21.10 2.88 -3.00
N LEU A 184 -20.70 2.87 -1.72
CA LEU A 184 -21.63 2.93 -0.58
C LEU A 184 -22.55 4.15 -0.65
N LEU A 185 -22.00 5.33 -0.93
CA LEU A 185 -22.79 6.58 -1.01
C LEU A 185 -23.74 6.57 -2.21
N GLU A 186 -23.35 5.98 -3.34
CA GLU A 186 -24.20 5.84 -4.53
C GLU A 186 -25.31 4.80 -4.31
N GLU A 187 -25.01 3.64 -3.69
CA GLU A 187 -26.03 2.64 -3.35
C GLU A 187 -27.04 3.22 -2.34
N ARG A 188 -26.57 3.90 -1.30
CA ARG A 188 -27.44 4.60 -0.34
C ARG A 188 -28.36 5.61 -1.03
N ALA A 189 -27.84 6.34 -2.02
CA ALA A 189 -28.63 7.28 -2.80
C ALA A 189 -29.68 6.57 -3.67
N SER A 190 -29.36 5.43 -4.28
CA SER A 190 -30.29 4.62 -5.05
C SER A 190 -31.41 4.05 -4.17
N LEU A 191 -31.06 3.41 -3.07
CA LEU A 191 -32.03 2.84 -2.10
C LEU A 191 -33.02 3.88 -1.57
N ARG A 192 -32.53 5.09 -1.23
CA ARG A 192 -33.38 6.17 -0.70
C ARG A 192 -34.30 6.80 -1.74
N ARG A 193 -33.93 6.80 -3.01
CA ARG A 193 -34.71 7.47 -4.07
C ARG A 193 -35.61 6.53 -4.83
N LEU A 194 -35.06 5.34 -5.17
CA LEU A 194 -35.71 4.40 -6.06
C LEU A 194 -36.33 3.23 -5.30
N GLY A 195 -36.06 3.10 -3.98
CA GLY A 195 -36.47 1.96 -3.18
C GLY A 195 -35.86 0.62 -3.63
N ARG A 196 -34.83 0.67 -4.47
CA ARG A 196 -34.15 -0.51 -5.02
C ARG A 196 -32.64 -0.30 -5.10
N PRO A 197 -31.83 -1.39 -5.07
CA PRO A 197 -30.40 -1.31 -5.22
C PRO A 197 -30.01 -0.77 -6.61
N GLY A 198 -28.91 -0.03 -6.65
CA GLY A 198 -28.30 0.46 -7.87
C GLY A 198 -27.30 -0.53 -8.47
N THR A 199 -26.59 -0.07 -9.51
CA THR A 199 -25.52 -0.87 -10.14
C THR A 199 -24.22 -0.86 -9.36
N TRP A 200 -24.03 0.09 -8.44
CA TRP A 200 -22.80 0.22 -7.65
C TRP A 200 -22.62 -0.90 -6.63
N ARG A 201 -23.66 -1.67 -6.32
CA ARG A 201 -23.55 -2.90 -5.50
C ARG A 201 -22.51 -3.89 -6.07
N TRP A 202 -22.34 -3.92 -7.39
CA TRP A 202 -21.40 -4.80 -8.07
C TRP A 202 -19.94 -4.32 -7.95
N ALA A 203 -19.70 -3.08 -7.52
CA ALA A 203 -18.38 -2.60 -7.24
C ALA A 203 -17.73 -3.32 -6.03
N PHE A 204 -18.52 -3.73 -5.03
CA PHE A 204 -18.00 -4.36 -3.83
C PHE A 204 -17.31 -5.71 -4.09
N PRO A 205 -17.92 -6.68 -4.79
CA PRO A 205 -17.22 -7.92 -5.13
C PRO A 205 -15.99 -7.67 -6.01
N VAL A 206 -16.03 -6.74 -6.95
CA VAL A 206 -14.87 -6.38 -7.79
C VAL A 206 -13.74 -5.77 -6.95
N LEU A 207 -14.07 -4.83 -6.06
CA LEU A 207 -13.08 -4.21 -5.17
C LEU A 207 -12.54 -5.19 -4.13
N ALA A 208 -13.37 -6.10 -3.62
CA ALA A 208 -12.93 -7.12 -2.67
C ALA A 208 -11.96 -8.13 -3.33
N PHE A 209 -12.28 -8.58 -4.55
CA PHE A 209 -11.37 -9.41 -5.36
C PHE A 209 -10.04 -8.68 -5.65
N GLY A 210 -10.11 -7.40 -6.06
CA GLY A 210 -8.94 -6.58 -6.33
C GLY A 210 -8.08 -6.34 -5.09
N ALA A 211 -8.72 -6.05 -3.96
CA ALA A 211 -8.05 -5.74 -2.70
C ALA A 211 -7.12 -6.86 -2.23
N VAL A 212 -7.56 -8.11 -2.29
CA VAL A 212 -6.76 -9.25 -1.82
C VAL A 212 -5.49 -9.45 -2.63
N GLY A 213 -5.54 -9.30 -3.94
CA GLY A 213 -4.36 -9.48 -4.80
C GLY A 213 -3.57 -8.19 -5.06
N ILE A 214 -3.95 -7.07 -4.42
CA ILE A 214 -3.12 -5.87 -4.30
C ILE A 214 -2.43 -5.87 -2.94
N HIS A 215 -3.22 -5.85 -1.86
CA HIS A 215 -2.73 -6.01 -0.49
C HIS A 215 -3.87 -6.35 0.46
N PRO A 216 -3.78 -7.44 1.27
CA PRO A 216 -4.88 -7.91 2.12
C PRO A 216 -5.43 -6.87 3.11
N TYR A 217 -4.64 -5.90 3.54
CA TYR A 217 -5.08 -4.81 4.43
C TYR A 217 -6.16 -3.88 3.84
N PHE A 218 -6.39 -3.89 2.53
CA PHE A 218 -7.50 -3.17 1.92
C PHE A 218 -8.82 -3.93 1.97
N LEU A 219 -8.80 -5.24 2.25
CA LEU A 219 -10.01 -6.03 2.32
C LEU A 219 -10.94 -5.60 3.46
N PRO A 220 -10.51 -5.43 4.73
CA PRO A 220 -11.39 -5.01 5.82
C PRO A 220 -12.13 -3.70 5.55
N PRO A 221 -11.50 -2.58 5.16
CA PRO A 221 -12.23 -1.34 4.88
C PRO A 221 -13.19 -1.47 3.68
N VAL A 222 -12.87 -2.25 2.64
CA VAL A 222 -13.78 -2.54 1.54
C VAL A 222 -14.99 -3.36 2.03
N MET A 223 -14.76 -4.40 2.83
CA MET A 223 -15.83 -5.24 3.39
C MET A 223 -16.71 -4.48 4.38
N VAL A 224 -16.16 -3.53 5.15
CA VAL A 224 -16.97 -2.63 6.00
C VAL A 224 -17.92 -1.80 5.15
N CYS A 225 -17.46 -1.25 4.02
CA CYS A 225 -18.32 -0.53 3.09
C CYS A 225 -19.40 -1.44 2.46
N ALA A 226 -19.06 -2.68 2.10
CA ALA A 226 -20.00 -3.67 1.58
C ALA A 226 -21.05 -4.06 2.63
N LEU A 227 -20.63 -4.28 3.88
CA LEU A 227 -21.54 -4.57 5.00
C LEU A 227 -22.50 -3.41 5.25
N LEU A 228 -21.99 -2.18 5.28
CA LEU A 228 -22.83 -0.99 5.42
C LEU A 228 -23.86 -0.87 4.29
N ALA A 229 -23.49 -1.16 3.04
CA ALA A 229 -24.41 -1.16 1.90
C ALA A 229 -25.49 -2.25 2.06
N ALA A 230 -25.11 -3.46 2.50
CA ALA A 230 -26.02 -4.56 2.77
C ALA A 230 -27.02 -4.22 3.90
N LEU A 231 -26.53 -3.65 5.00
CA LEU A 231 -27.37 -3.20 6.13
C LEU A 231 -28.33 -2.07 5.70
N GLU A 232 -27.88 -1.10 4.92
CA GLU A 232 -28.74 -0.02 4.40
C GLU A 232 -29.83 -0.58 3.46
N ARG A 233 -29.53 -1.59 2.65
CA ARG A 233 -30.52 -2.29 1.82
C ARG A 233 -31.60 -2.94 2.69
N GLY A 234 -31.21 -3.67 3.75
CA GLY A 234 -32.15 -4.26 4.70
C GLY A 234 -33.03 -3.21 5.40
N ARG A 235 -32.38 -2.13 5.91
CA ARG A 235 -33.07 -1.07 6.66
C ARG A 235 -34.06 -0.24 5.81
N LEU A 236 -33.67 0.11 4.58
CA LEU A 236 -34.44 1.04 3.75
C LEU A 236 -35.49 0.32 2.88
N THR A 237 -35.27 -0.92 2.51
CA THR A 237 -36.18 -1.68 1.61
C THR A 237 -36.72 -2.97 2.22
N ARG A 238 -36.36 -3.28 3.46
CA ARG A 238 -36.65 -4.56 4.15
C ARG A 238 -36.12 -5.81 3.43
N ALA A 239 -35.27 -5.63 2.42
CA ALA A 239 -34.70 -6.72 1.63
C ALA A 239 -33.41 -7.29 2.27
N TRP A 240 -33.50 -7.77 3.53
CA TRP A 240 -32.36 -8.29 4.29
C TRP A 240 -31.66 -9.47 3.61
N ARG A 241 -32.42 -10.41 3.03
CA ARG A 241 -31.85 -11.54 2.27
C ARG A 241 -31.02 -11.05 1.08
N GLY A 242 -31.51 -10.02 0.37
CA GLY A 242 -30.77 -9.44 -0.74
C GLY A 242 -29.51 -8.71 -0.31
N GLY A 243 -29.53 -8.03 0.84
CA GLY A 243 -28.33 -7.43 1.43
C GLY A 243 -27.30 -8.47 1.84
N ALA A 244 -27.75 -9.54 2.52
CA ALA A 244 -26.89 -10.66 2.91
C ALA A 244 -26.24 -11.32 1.67
N LEU A 245 -26.99 -11.50 0.58
CA LEU A 245 -26.45 -12.04 -0.68
C LEU A 245 -25.39 -11.12 -1.30
N ASP A 246 -25.63 -9.80 -1.36
CA ASP A 246 -24.64 -8.84 -1.90
C ASP A 246 -23.33 -8.88 -1.09
N PHE A 247 -23.42 -9.01 0.24
CA PHE A 247 -22.26 -9.16 1.12
C PHE A 247 -21.55 -10.51 0.92
N ALA A 248 -22.32 -11.61 0.86
CA ALA A 248 -21.78 -12.95 0.62
C ALA A 248 -21.06 -13.06 -0.73
N LEU A 249 -21.58 -12.43 -1.79
CA LEU A 249 -20.91 -12.34 -3.09
C LEU A 249 -19.57 -11.57 -3.00
N SER A 250 -19.51 -10.52 -2.20
CA SER A 250 -18.27 -9.77 -1.99
C SER A 250 -17.24 -10.61 -1.22
N LEU A 251 -17.67 -11.36 -0.22
CA LEU A 251 -16.81 -12.29 0.51
C LEU A 251 -16.34 -13.44 -0.40
N ALA A 252 -17.23 -14.03 -1.19
CA ALA A 252 -16.87 -15.09 -2.13
C ALA A 252 -15.86 -14.60 -3.16
N ALA A 253 -16.00 -13.37 -3.68
CA ALA A 253 -15.06 -12.75 -4.60
C ALA A 253 -13.67 -12.54 -3.94
N ALA A 254 -13.64 -12.09 -2.68
CA ALA A 254 -12.40 -11.97 -1.91
C ALA A 254 -11.70 -13.32 -1.72
N LEU A 255 -12.46 -14.35 -1.31
CA LEU A 255 -11.93 -15.71 -1.12
C LEU A 255 -11.39 -16.28 -2.44
N THR A 256 -12.15 -16.13 -3.53
CA THR A 256 -11.72 -16.55 -4.87
C THR A 256 -10.41 -15.85 -5.27
N GLY A 257 -10.36 -14.52 -5.10
CA GLY A 257 -9.14 -13.76 -5.38
C GLY A 257 -7.95 -14.21 -4.53
N GLY A 258 -8.18 -14.46 -3.24
CA GLY A 258 -7.15 -14.90 -2.30
C GLY A 258 -6.58 -16.28 -2.64
N VAL A 259 -7.44 -17.23 -3.02
CA VAL A 259 -7.02 -18.56 -3.48
C VAL A 259 -6.25 -18.47 -4.80
N LEU A 260 -6.77 -17.70 -5.76
CA LEU A 260 -6.12 -17.55 -7.08
C LEU A 260 -4.73 -16.92 -6.99
N CYS A 261 -4.55 -15.87 -6.18
CA CYS A 261 -3.25 -15.22 -6.03
C CYS A 261 -2.35 -15.88 -4.97
N GLY A 262 -2.87 -16.87 -4.21
CA GLY A 262 -2.14 -17.61 -3.18
C GLY A 262 -2.05 -16.90 -1.83
N ALA A 263 -2.78 -15.79 -1.63
CA ALA A 263 -2.85 -15.13 -0.32
C ALA A 263 -3.62 -15.96 0.74
N ILE A 264 -4.38 -16.96 0.30
CA ILE A 264 -5.14 -17.90 1.14
C ILE A 264 -4.76 -19.32 0.72
N GLY A 265 -4.50 -20.20 1.69
CA GLY A 265 -4.23 -21.64 1.47
C GLY A 265 -2.76 -22.01 1.40
N GLY A 266 -1.82 -21.06 1.45
CA GLY A 266 -0.39 -21.35 1.61
C GLY A 266 0.00 -21.40 3.09
N ASP A 267 1.07 -22.11 3.42
CA ASP A 267 1.73 -21.97 4.71
C ASP A 267 2.38 -20.59 4.76
N SER A 268 1.70 -19.66 5.46
CA SER A 268 2.12 -18.28 5.43
C SER A 268 3.29 -17.98 6.35
N GLY A 269 3.57 -18.84 7.35
CA GLY A 269 4.52 -18.52 8.42
C GLY A 269 4.28 -17.16 9.07
N LEU A 270 3.15 -16.49 8.74
CA LEU A 270 2.84 -15.13 9.19
C LEU A 270 2.75 -15.09 10.71
N SER A 271 3.65 -14.36 11.33
CA SER A 271 3.54 -14.05 12.74
C SER A 271 2.24 -13.29 13.00
N ARG A 272 1.39 -13.84 13.86
CA ARG A 272 0.16 -13.20 14.35
C ARG A 272 0.41 -12.33 15.60
N HIS A 273 1.67 -12.23 16.02
CA HIS A 273 2.07 -11.35 17.12
C HIS A 273 2.24 -9.90 16.62
N GLY A 274 2.07 -8.93 17.53
CA GLY A 274 2.26 -7.50 17.24
C GLY A 274 0.99 -6.67 17.23
N TYR A 275 -0.21 -7.27 17.40
CA TYR A 275 -1.41 -6.48 17.68
C TYR A 275 -1.27 -5.81 19.06
N GLY A 276 -1.41 -4.49 19.06
CA GLY A 276 -1.09 -3.68 20.26
C GLY A 276 0.26 -2.96 20.17
N GLU A 277 1.22 -3.54 19.48
CA GLU A 277 2.54 -2.97 19.26
C GLU A 277 2.58 -2.08 18.00
N ILE A 278 2.16 -2.64 16.86
CA ILE A 278 2.12 -1.94 15.56
C ILE A 278 0.77 -1.23 15.40
N SER A 279 0.45 -0.35 16.34
CA SER A 279 -0.84 0.31 16.47
C SER A 279 -0.76 1.81 16.22
N MET A 280 -1.91 2.49 16.22
CA MET A 280 -2.00 3.93 16.08
C MET A 280 -1.94 4.62 17.45
N ASN A 281 -1.01 5.54 17.62
CA ASN A 281 -0.97 6.44 18.78
C ASN A 281 -2.14 7.43 18.72
N LEU A 282 -2.72 7.81 19.85
CA LEU A 282 -3.82 8.80 19.91
C LEU A 282 -3.41 10.18 19.37
N ASN A 283 -2.11 10.52 19.41
CA ASN A 283 -1.58 11.75 18.82
C ASN A 283 -1.40 11.68 17.29
N ALA A 284 -1.55 10.50 16.65
CA ALA A 284 -1.16 10.26 15.25
C ALA A 284 -1.78 11.22 14.24
N LEU A 285 -2.97 11.80 14.51
CA LEU A 285 -3.63 12.71 13.57
C LEU A 285 -2.90 14.02 13.39
N TRP A 286 -2.24 14.53 14.46
CA TRP A 286 -1.50 15.78 14.45
C TRP A 286 -0.01 15.62 14.71
N ASN A 287 0.46 14.40 14.94
CA ASN A 287 1.87 14.10 15.09
C ASN A 287 2.50 13.83 13.71
N PRO A 288 3.33 14.75 13.17
CA PRO A 288 4.03 14.51 11.92
C PRO A 288 5.08 13.42 12.06
N SER A 289 5.51 13.10 13.28
CA SER A 289 6.59 12.17 13.61
C SER A 289 7.84 12.35 12.70
N SER A 290 8.86 11.56 12.87
CA SER A 290 10.01 11.53 11.94
C SER A 290 9.95 10.30 11.01
N ARG A 291 8.75 9.87 10.66
CA ARG A 291 8.57 8.66 9.86
C ARG A 291 9.38 8.73 8.57
N GLY A 292 10.27 7.76 8.38
CA GLY A 292 11.19 7.67 7.27
C GLY A 292 12.28 8.73 7.24
N GLY A 293 12.56 9.41 8.34
CA GLY A 293 13.55 10.50 8.41
C GLY A 293 13.06 11.80 7.76
N TYR A 294 11.77 11.89 7.36
CA TYR A 294 11.23 13.08 6.71
C TYR A 294 10.69 14.11 7.69
N THR A 295 10.82 15.39 7.31
CA THR A 295 10.18 16.52 7.99
C THR A 295 8.77 16.70 7.44
N TRP A 296 7.79 15.98 8.02
CA TRP A 296 6.41 15.96 7.54
C TRP A 296 5.62 17.23 7.81
N SER A 297 6.04 18.09 8.75
CA SER A 297 5.42 19.38 8.99
C SER A 297 6.47 20.46 9.16
N ARG A 298 6.18 21.66 8.62
CA ARG A 298 6.98 22.86 8.86
C ARG A 298 6.63 23.54 10.17
N LEU A 299 5.43 23.28 10.71
CA LEU A 299 4.92 23.97 11.89
C LEU A 299 4.89 23.07 13.12
N LEU A 300 4.37 21.85 12.97
CA LEU A 300 4.15 20.95 14.10
C LEU A 300 5.43 20.15 14.38
N PRO A 301 5.87 20.09 15.64
CA PRO A 301 7.01 19.26 16.01
C PRO A 301 6.64 17.77 15.97
N ALA A 302 7.63 16.91 15.73
CA ALA A 302 7.47 15.48 15.95
C ALA A 302 7.27 15.21 17.45
N LEU A 303 6.22 14.47 17.78
CA LEU A 303 5.91 14.08 19.15
C LEU A 303 6.41 12.65 19.40
N PRO A 304 6.72 12.30 20.65
CA PRO A 304 7.10 10.95 21.02
C PRO A 304 6.05 9.92 20.65
N GLN A 305 6.50 8.70 20.35
CA GLN A 305 5.66 7.53 20.11
C GLN A 305 6.43 6.25 20.47
N GLN A 306 5.73 5.14 20.68
CA GLN A 306 6.35 3.84 20.92
C GLN A 306 7.05 3.32 19.64
N SER A 307 8.11 2.53 19.79
CA SER A 307 8.94 2.06 18.67
C SER A 307 8.15 1.30 17.60
N GLY A 308 7.22 0.43 17.99
CA GLY A 308 6.36 -0.33 17.05
C GLY A 308 5.34 0.51 16.28
N GLN A 309 5.10 1.76 16.70
CA GLN A 309 4.04 2.62 16.13
C GLN A 309 4.45 3.37 14.85
N TYR A 310 5.61 3.10 14.31
CA TYR A 310 6.05 3.65 13.03
C TYR A 310 5.03 3.38 11.90
N ASP A 311 4.32 2.26 11.94
CA ASP A 311 3.32 1.86 10.95
C ASP A 311 1.91 2.41 11.26
N GLY A 312 1.74 2.99 12.44
CA GLY A 312 0.55 3.73 12.86
C GLY A 312 0.51 5.20 12.40
N PHE A 313 1.41 5.62 11.51
CA PHE A 313 1.47 6.97 10.96
C PHE A 313 0.15 7.35 10.28
N ASN A 314 -0.54 8.36 10.83
CA ASN A 314 -1.84 8.85 10.37
C ASN A 314 -1.91 10.39 10.38
N TYR A 315 -0.77 11.07 10.27
CA TYR A 315 -0.72 12.52 10.17
C TYR A 315 -1.60 13.00 9.01
N LEU A 316 -2.47 13.96 9.29
CA LEU A 316 -3.43 14.45 8.28
C LEU A 316 -2.88 15.62 7.45
N GLY A 317 -1.82 16.28 7.94
CA GLY A 317 -1.32 17.54 7.40
C GLY A 317 -2.07 18.75 7.94
N LEU A 318 -1.37 19.86 8.07
CA LEU A 318 -1.87 21.08 8.72
C LEU A 318 -3.13 21.62 8.04
N GLY A 319 -3.18 21.61 6.70
CA GLY A 319 -4.34 22.10 5.96
C GLY A 319 -5.60 21.31 6.26
N VAL A 320 -5.51 19.96 6.29
CA VAL A 320 -6.65 19.09 6.63
C VAL A 320 -7.04 19.27 8.10
N LEU A 321 -6.09 19.43 9.02
CA LEU A 321 -6.37 19.72 10.44
C LEU A 321 -7.14 21.03 10.61
N VAL A 322 -6.75 22.10 9.91
CA VAL A 322 -7.47 23.39 9.90
C VAL A 322 -8.89 23.22 9.36
N LEU A 323 -9.06 22.47 8.26
CA LEU A 323 -10.38 22.18 7.70
C LEU A 323 -11.27 21.41 8.68
N LEU A 324 -10.72 20.41 9.37
CA LEU A 324 -11.44 19.63 10.38
C LEU A 324 -11.83 20.49 11.59
N ALA A 325 -10.94 21.34 12.08
CA ALA A 325 -11.23 22.27 13.18
C ALA A 325 -12.37 23.23 12.79
N ALA A 326 -12.31 23.81 11.59
CA ALA A 326 -13.39 24.65 11.07
C ALA A 326 -14.72 23.88 10.94
N ALA A 327 -14.68 22.64 10.45
CA ALA A 327 -15.87 21.80 10.34
C ALA A 327 -16.46 21.44 11.70
N LEU A 328 -15.65 21.20 12.73
CA LEU A 328 -16.12 20.96 14.11
C LEU A 328 -16.81 22.19 14.69
N VAL A 329 -16.24 23.39 14.51
CA VAL A 329 -16.88 24.66 14.94
C VAL A 329 -18.21 24.86 14.24
N LEU A 330 -18.27 24.65 12.92
CA LEU A 330 -19.52 24.76 12.14
C LEU A 330 -20.56 23.71 12.57
N ALA A 331 -20.14 22.49 12.89
CA ALA A 331 -21.02 21.43 13.37
C ALA A 331 -21.56 21.76 14.78
N ALA A 332 -20.73 22.28 15.68
CA ALA A 332 -21.13 22.72 17.01
C ALA A 332 -22.15 23.88 16.91
N ALA A 333 -21.90 24.88 16.07
CA ALA A 333 -22.84 25.94 15.79
C ALA A 333 -24.17 25.43 15.21
N ALA A 334 -24.12 24.41 14.34
CA ALA A 334 -25.29 23.76 13.78
C ALA A 334 -26.09 22.97 14.84
N LEU A 335 -25.41 22.35 15.80
CA LEU A 335 -26.05 21.66 16.92
C LEU A 335 -26.90 22.58 17.78
N VAL A 336 -26.37 23.79 18.07
CA VAL A 336 -27.07 24.83 18.85
C VAL A 336 -28.23 25.45 18.04
N ARG A 337 -27.95 25.84 16.78
CA ARG A 337 -28.92 26.62 15.97
C ARG A 337 -29.99 25.76 15.29
N ARG A 338 -29.70 24.48 15.01
CA ARG A 338 -30.54 23.58 14.21
C ARG A 338 -30.51 22.14 14.72
N PRO A 339 -30.84 21.85 15.98
CA PRO A 339 -30.70 20.56 16.61
C PRO A 339 -31.50 19.44 15.90
N ALA A 340 -32.66 19.76 15.34
CA ALA A 340 -33.47 18.80 14.58
C ALA A 340 -32.74 18.33 13.29
N ALA A 341 -32.02 19.21 12.61
CA ALA A 341 -31.23 18.85 11.42
C ALA A 341 -30.06 17.95 11.77
N VAL A 342 -29.41 18.17 12.89
CA VAL A 342 -28.30 17.33 13.40
C VAL A 342 -28.84 15.96 13.82
N ARG A 343 -29.96 15.89 14.56
CA ARG A 343 -30.63 14.61 14.88
C ARG A 343 -31.00 13.83 13.62
N GLY A 344 -31.56 14.51 12.61
CA GLY A 344 -31.89 13.88 11.33
C GLY A 344 -30.66 13.40 10.53
N TRP A 345 -29.54 14.11 10.64
CA TRP A 345 -28.26 13.67 10.06
C TRP A 345 -27.73 12.42 10.78
N TRP A 346 -27.72 12.44 12.12
CA TRP A 346 -27.28 11.33 12.95
C TRP A 346 -28.10 10.07 12.69
N GLY A 347 -29.43 10.17 12.70
CA GLY A 347 -30.33 9.03 12.42
C GLY A 347 -30.09 8.38 11.05
N ARG A 348 -29.57 9.14 10.08
CA ARG A 348 -29.22 8.61 8.75
C ARG A 348 -27.82 8.03 8.67
N ASN A 349 -26.87 8.49 9.47
CA ASN A 349 -25.44 8.19 9.30
C ASN A 349 -24.81 7.42 10.47
N TRP A 350 -25.56 7.13 11.53
CA TRP A 350 -25.05 6.42 12.70
C TRP A 350 -24.39 5.07 12.37
N PRO A 351 -24.84 4.25 11.35
CA PRO A 351 -24.11 3.01 11.05
C PRO A 351 -22.71 3.26 10.51
N THR A 352 -22.56 4.32 9.68
CA THR A 352 -21.22 4.72 9.20
C THR A 352 -20.37 5.27 10.34
N ALA A 353 -20.94 6.06 11.25
CA ALA A 353 -20.24 6.55 12.42
C ALA A 353 -19.80 5.41 13.36
N ALA A 354 -20.67 4.41 13.57
CA ALA A 354 -20.33 3.22 14.35
C ALA A 354 -19.21 2.40 13.71
N ALA A 355 -19.26 2.22 12.38
CA ALA A 355 -18.18 1.55 11.65
C ALA A 355 -16.84 2.31 11.73
N CYS A 356 -16.88 3.65 11.61
CA CYS A 356 -15.68 4.49 11.82
C CYS A 356 -15.15 4.38 13.26
N ALA A 357 -16.02 4.37 14.26
CA ALA A 357 -15.62 4.19 15.65
C ALA A 357 -14.99 2.82 15.90
N PHE A 358 -15.54 1.76 15.31
CA PHE A 358 -14.97 0.41 15.38
C PHE A 358 -13.59 0.36 14.73
N LEU A 359 -13.44 0.89 13.51
CA LEU A 359 -12.14 0.91 12.81
C LEU A 359 -11.10 1.78 13.55
N ALA A 360 -11.53 2.90 14.15
CA ALA A 360 -10.64 3.73 14.97
C ALA A 360 -10.20 3.00 16.24
N ALA A 361 -11.11 2.33 16.93
CA ALA A 361 -10.79 1.52 18.11
C ALA A 361 -9.85 0.36 17.74
N PHE A 362 -10.09 -0.31 16.61
CA PHE A 362 -9.21 -1.36 16.11
C PHE A 362 -7.82 -0.82 15.74
N ALA A 363 -7.74 0.38 15.15
CA ALA A 363 -6.47 1.03 14.80
C ALA A 363 -5.64 1.39 16.02
N VAL A 364 -6.27 1.89 17.08
CA VAL A 364 -5.62 2.18 18.37
C VAL A 364 -5.20 0.88 19.08
N SER A 365 -5.94 -0.21 18.89
CA SER A 365 -5.73 -1.54 19.48
C SER A 365 -6.11 -1.63 20.97
N ASN A 366 -5.77 -2.78 21.57
CA ASN A 366 -5.93 -3.01 23.01
C ASN A 366 -4.82 -2.34 23.85
N THR A 367 -3.71 -1.92 23.22
CA THR A 367 -2.66 -1.11 23.88
C THR A 367 -2.85 0.34 23.45
N VAL A 368 -3.64 1.06 24.24
CA VAL A 368 -3.91 2.48 24.01
C VAL A 368 -2.69 3.31 24.39
N THR A 369 -2.20 4.14 23.47
CA THR A 369 -0.98 4.94 23.69
C THR A 369 -1.24 6.42 23.43
N LEU A 370 -0.66 7.27 24.24
CA LEU A 370 -0.57 8.71 24.02
C LEU A 370 0.86 9.17 24.27
N ASN A 371 1.56 9.61 23.23
CA ASN A 371 2.99 9.80 23.27
C ASN A 371 3.69 8.48 23.69
N GLU A 372 4.48 8.51 24.75
CA GLU A 372 5.16 7.33 25.34
C GLU A 372 4.32 6.61 26.40
N PHE A 373 3.26 7.25 26.90
CA PHE A 373 2.36 6.62 27.87
C PHE A 373 1.54 5.53 27.19
N SER A 374 1.45 4.37 27.82
CA SER A 374 0.67 3.23 27.32
C SER A 374 -0.18 2.61 28.42
N PHE A 375 -1.37 2.16 28.03
CA PHE A 375 -2.27 1.37 28.85
C PHE A 375 -2.80 0.20 28.04
N THR A 376 -2.60 -1.03 28.56
CA THR A 376 -3.04 -2.25 27.86
C THR A 376 -4.30 -2.80 28.50
N ILE A 377 -5.34 -2.96 27.67
CA ILE A 377 -6.58 -3.66 28.02
C ILE A 377 -6.36 -5.15 27.79
N PRO A 378 -6.47 -6.02 28.80
CA PRO A 378 -6.29 -7.44 28.59
C PRO A 378 -7.41 -8.02 27.71
N LEU A 379 -7.02 -8.73 26.65
CA LEU A 379 -7.94 -9.44 25.76
C LEU A 379 -7.68 -10.95 25.85
N PRO A 380 -8.73 -11.79 25.67
CA PRO A 380 -8.54 -13.23 25.55
C PRO A 380 -7.58 -13.60 24.42
N GLY A 381 -6.76 -14.65 24.59
CA GLY A 381 -5.75 -15.06 23.62
C GLY A 381 -6.30 -15.29 22.21
N TRP A 382 -7.44 -15.99 22.09
CA TRP A 382 -8.09 -16.22 20.80
C TRP A 382 -8.47 -14.93 20.05
N LEU A 383 -8.82 -13.86 20.80
CA LEU A 383 -9.16 -12.57 20.21
C LEU A 383 -7.90 -11.82 19.76
N LEU A 384 -6.81 -11.93 20.52
CA LEU A 384 -5.51 -11.39 20.13
C LEU A 384 -4.99 -12.06 18.85
N GLU A 385 -5.11 -13.39 18.73
CA GLU A 385 -4.75 -14.13 17.52
C GLU A 385 -5.59 -13.69 16.31
N LEU A 386 -6.90 -13.51 16.51
CA LEU A 386 -7.80 -13.03 15.46
C LEU A 386 -7.45 -11.60 15.02
N CYS A 387 -7.22 -10.70 15.97
CA CYS A 387 -6.79 -9.33 15.68
C CYS A 387 -5.39 -9.29 15.05
N GLY A 388 -4.51 -10.23 15.45
CA GLY A 388 -3.16 -10.37 14.94
C GLY A 388 -3.05 -10.67 13.44
N ILE A 389 -4.14 -11.15 12.79
CA ILE A 389 -4.22 -11.27 11.32
C ILE A 389 -3.94 -9.90 10.66
N PHE A 390 -4.37 -8.81 11.32
CA PHE A 390 -4.12 -7.44 10.88
C PHE A 390 -3.32 -6.68 11.94
N ARG A 391 -2.14 -7.23 12.29
CA ARG A 391 -1.28 -6.70 13.37
C ARG A 391 -0.91 -5.22 13.22
N SER A 392 -0.68 -4.75 11.99
CA SER A 392 -0.46 -3.32 11.69
C SER A 392 -1.80 -2.57 11.69
N SER A 393 -2.44 -2.54 12.86
CA SER A 393 -3.81 -2.08 13.03
C SER A 393 -4.02 -0.61 12.67
N GLY A 394 -3.00 0.23 12.81
CA GLY A 394 -3.05 1.66 12.49
C GLY A 394 -3.51 1.97 11.06
N ARG A 395 -3.29 1.04 10.13
CA ARG A 395 -3.73 1.16 8.72
C ARG A 395 -5.26 1.17 8.56
N MET A 396 -6.02 0.61 9.53
CA MET A 396 -7.49 0.61 9.49
C MET A 396 -8.08 2.01 9.64
N PHE A 397 -7.30 2.97 10.16
CA PHE A 397 -7.74 4.35 10.29
C PHE A 397 -7.81 5.10 8.95
N TYR A 398 -7.18 4.64 7.88
CA TYR A 398 -7.17 5.34 6.58
C TYR A 398 -8.58 5.60 6.03
N LEU A 399 -9.51 4.64 6.16
CA LEU A 399 -10.91 4.84 5.77
C LEU A 399 -11.60 5.88 6.67
N VAL A 400 -11.29 5.88 7.97
CA VAL A 400 -11.83 6.85 8.94
C VAL A 400 -11.37 8.26 8.58
N ALA A 401 -10.08 8.45 8.31
CA ALA A 401 -9.50 9.72 7.87
C ALA A 401 -10.18 10.24 6.59
N ALA A 402 -10.42 9.33 5.62
CA ALA A 402 -11.16 9.67 4.40
C ALA A 402 -12.60 10.12 4.70
N CYS A 403 -13.31 9.41 5.58
CA CYS A 403 -14.66 9.80 6.01
C CYS A 403 -14.67 11.16 6.72
N MET A 404 -13.67 11.44 7.57
CA MET A 404 -13.50 12.74 8.24
C MET A 404 -13.29 13.86 7.23
N LEU A 405 -12.42 13.68 6.24
CA LEU A 405 -12.16 14.68 5.19
C LEU A 405 -13.42 14.93 4.34
N VAL A 406 -14.10 13.87 3.90
CA VAL A 406 -15.37 13.99 3.17
C VAL A 406 -16.40 14.75 4.00
N TRP A 407 -16.55 14.40 5.28
CA TRP A 407 -17.47 15.08 6.21
C TRP A 407 -17.13 16.56 6.38
N ALA A 408 -15.85 16.90 6.52
CA ALA A 408 -15.40 18.27 6.70
C ALA A 408 -15.69 19.13 5.45
N VAL A 409 -15.39 18.62 4.25
CA VAL A 409 -15.70 19.31 2.98
C VAL A 409 -17.20 19.55 2.85
N TYR A 410 -18.04 18.57 3.17
CA TYR A 410 -19.50 18.76 3.09
C TYR A 410 -20.04 19.69 4.17
N THR A 411 -19.47 19.70 5.35
CA THR A 411 -19.87 20.61 6.44
C THR A 411 -19.58 22.07 6.03
N LEU A 412 -18.37 22.33 5.51
CA LEU A 412 -18.01 23.64 4.98
C LEU A 412 -18.95 24.09 3.85
N ARG A 413 -19.15 23.24 2.84
CA ARG A 413 -20.05 23.53 1.71
C ARG A 413 -21.51 23.70 2.12
N GLY A 414 -21.93 23.01 3.16
CA GLY A 414 -23.29 23.10 3.73
C GLY A 414 -23.52 24.40 4.50
N ALA A 415 -22.50 24.94 5.17
CA ALA A 415 -22.53 26.21 5.85
C ALA A 415 -22.57 27.39 4.86
N LEU A 416 -21.90 27.26 3.73
CA LEU A 416 -21.80 28.24 2.66
C LEU A 416 -22.79 27.93 1.53
N ALA A 417 -24.09 28.18 1.77
CA ALA A 417 -25.13 27.84 0.80
C ALA A 417 -25.23 28.84 -0.35
N GLY A 418 -25.66 28.40 -1.55
CA GLY A 418 -25.90 29.21 -2.73
C GLY A 418 -24.67 29.34 -3.66
N PRO A 419 -24.81 29.99 -4.84
CA PRO A 419 -23.74 30.12 -5.83
C PRO A 419 -22.51 30.88 -5.33
N ARG A 420 -22.72 32.00 -4.61
CA ARG A 420 -21.62 32.77 -3.99
C ARG A 420 -20.95 31.98 -2.87
N GLY A 421 -21.72 31.22 -2.09
CA GLY A 421 -21.19 30.33 -1.06
C GLY A 421 -20.37 29.17 -1.64
N GLU A 422 -20.71 28.65 -2.81
CA GLU A 422 -19.91 27.65 -3.49
C GLU A 422 -18.55 28.22 -3.93
N ALA A 423 -18.51 29.44 -4.44
CA ALA A 423 -17.26 30.13 -4.77
C ALA A 423 -16.39 30.33 -3.51
N ALA A 424 -17.01 30.82 -2.41
CA ALA A 424 -16.33 30.97 -1.12
C ALA A 424 -15.78 29.62 -0.59
N ALA A 425 -16.54 28.52 -0.73
CA ALA A 425 -16.07 27.20 -0.36
C ALA A 425 -14.86 26.75 -1.21
N CYS A 426 -14.85 27.04 -2.51
CA CYS A 426 -13.69 26.75 -3.37
C CYS A 426 -12.47 27.57 -2.93
N LEU A 427 -12.63 28.88 -2.61
CA LEU A 427 -11.52 29.71 -2.14
C LEU A 427 -10.96 29.23 -0.81
N LEU A 428 -11.80 28.84 0.14
CA LEU A 428 -11.37 28.27 1.41
C LEU A 428 -10.66 26.92 1.23
N LEU A 429 -11.17 26.06 0.36
CA LEU A 429 -10.49 24.79 0.03
C LEU A 429 -9.16 25.02 -0.69
N ALA A 430 -9.04 26.05 -1.52
CA ALA A 430 -7.77 26.44 -2.12
C ALA A 430 -6.77 26.93 -1.06
N ALA A 431 -7.21 27.73 -0.09
CA ALA A 431 -6.39 28.14 1.04
C ALA A 431 -5.95 26.95 1.90
N VAL A 432 -6.86 26.02 2.19
CA VAL A 432 -6.56 24.76 2.90
C VAL A 432 -5.50 23.95 2.14
N LEU A 433 -5.65 23.81 0.81
CA LEU A 433 -4.68 23.11 -0.02
C LEU A 433 -3.32 23.83 -0.02
N ALA A 434 -3.30 25.15 -0.08
CA ALA A 434 -2.06 25.93 -0.02
C ALA A 434 -1.33 25.72 1.32
N VAL A 435 -2.05 25.73 2.44
CA VAL A 435 -1.50 25.42 3.78
C VAL A 435 -0.98 23.97 3.82
N GLN A 436 -1.73 23.01 3.26
CA GLN A 436 -1.32 21.60 3.20
C GLN A 436 -0.01 21.43 2.43
N LEU A 437 0.09 22.04 1.23
CA LEU A 437 1.29 21.97 0.39
C LEU A 437 2.49 22.69 1.04
N TRP A 438 2.25 23.82 1.68
CA TRP A 438 3.31 24.52 2.42
C TRP A 438 3.83 23.68 3.58
N ASP A 439 2.94 23.11 4.38
CA ASP A 439 3.29 22.29 5.53
C ASP A 439 4.13 21.06 5.13
N LEU A 440 3.72 20.38 4.06
CA LEU A 440 4.37 19.16 3.56
C LEU A 440 5.58 19.43 2.65
N SER A 441 5.89 20.70 2.35
CA SER A 441 6.91 21.04 1.33
C SER A 441 8.31 20.59 1.69
N ALA A 442 8.65 20.45 2.99
CA ALA A 442 9.95 19.94 3.42
C ALA A 442 10.08 18.44 3.08
N ALA A 443 9.09 17.62 3.44
CA ALA A 443 9.06 16.21 3.07
C ALA A 443 9.05 16.01 1.55
N ALA A 444 8.30 16.85 0.81
CA ALA A 444 8.30 16.83 -0.65
C ALA A 444 9.69 17.09 -1.24
N ALA A 445 10.40 18.09 -0.73
CA ALA A 445 11.76 18.42 -1.18
C ALA A 445 12.74 17.27 -0.89
N GLN A 446 12.66 16.67 0.29
CA GLN A 446 13.49 15.53 0.68
C GLN A 446 13.24 14.33 -0.22
N LYS A 447 11.96 13.94 -0.44
CA LYS A 447 11.59 12.84 -1.33
C LYS A 447 12.05 13.08 -2.78
N ARG A 448 11.90 14.30 -3.27
CA ARG A 448 12.36 14.67 -4.61
C ARG A 448 13.89 14.62 -4.75
N ALA A 449 14.62 15.05 -3.73
CA ALA A 449 16.08 15.01 -3.72
C ALA A 449 16.63 13.60 -3.88
N MET A 450 16.03 12.61 -3.21
CA MET A 450 16.44 11.21 -3.30
C MET A 450 16.28 10.61 -4.71
N LEU A 451 15.33 11.11 -5.51
CA LEU A 451 15.11 10.65 -6.88
C LEU A 451 15.87 11.46 -7.95
N ARG A 452 16.36 12.64 -7.57
CA ARG A 452 17.18 13.48 -8.47
C ARG A 452 18.66 13.23 -8.36
N SER A 453 19.08 12.54 -7.30
CA SER A 453 20.48 12.20 -7.20
C SER A 453 20.82 11.30 -8.40
N ASP A 454 21.49 11.86 -9.41
CA ASP A 454 22.33 11.13 -10.38
C ASP A 454 23.45 10.40 -9.63
N THR A 455 23.13 9.94 -8.44
CA THR A 455 24.04 9.19 -7.65
C THR A 455 24.48 8.04 -8.51
N ALA A 456 25.76 8.07 -8.82
CA ALA A 456 26.50 6.89 -9.18
C ALA A 456 25.86 5.77 -8.35
N ILE A 457 25.21 4.83 -9.02
CA ILE A 457 24.63 3.67 -8.38
C ILE A 457 25.72 3.20 -7.43
N ASN A 458 25.45 3.21 -6.13
CA ASN A 458 26.40 2.68 -5.17
C ASN A 458 26.83 1.33 -5.71
N ALA A 459 28.15 1.10 -5.85
CA ALA A 459 28.65 -0.16 -6.37
C ALA A 459 28.03 -1.29 -5.56
N THR A 460 26.99 -1.88 -6.12
CA THR A 460 26.26 -2.97 -5.48
C THR A 460 26.60 -4.26 -6.20
N VAL A 461 26.40 -5.38 -5.52
CA VAL A 461 26.56 -6.71 -6.13
C VAL A 461 25.77 -6.87 -7.44
N VAL A 462 24.70 -6.09 -7.62
CA VAL A 462 23.84 -6.14 -8.83
C VAL A 462 24.49 -5.47 -10.05
N ASN A 463 25.36 -4.48 -9.84
CA ASN A 463 25.97 -3.68 -10.88
C ASN A 463 27.48 -3.93 -11.03
N ASP A 464 28.00 -4.92 -10.31
CA ASP A 464 29.40 -5.30 -10.44
C ASP A 464 29.63 -5.98 -11.80
N PRO A 465 30.65 -5.61 -12.57
CA PRO A 465 30.95 -6.24 -13.85
C PRO A 465 31.14 -7.76 -13.76
N GLN A 466 31.65 -8.27 -12.65
CA GLN A 466 31.89 -9.71 -12.46
C GLN A 466 30.58 -10.50 -12.31
N THR A 467 29.50 -9.85 -11.85
CA THR A 467 28.18 -10.48 -11.73
C THR A 467 27.32 -10.36 -12.98
N ALA A 468 27.75 -9.60 -13.99
CA ALA A 468 26.93 -9.26 -15.16
C ALA A 468 26.52 -10.45 -16.03
N ALA A 469 27.28 -11.54 -16.01
CA ALA A 469 27.08 -12.72 -16.87
C ALA A 469 26.81 -14.00 -16.09
N LEU A 470 26.46 -13.96 -14.81
CA LEU A 470 26.24 -15.14 -13.97
C LEU A 470 25.11 -16.06 -14.49
N GLY A 471 24.14 -15.51 -15.22
CA GLY A 471 23.08 -16.29 -15.84
C GLY A 471 23.50 -17.07 -17.09
N VAL A 472 24.69 -16.84 -17.62
CA VAL A 472 25.16 -17.56 -18.81
C VAL A 472 25.67 -18.93 -18.37
N GLY A 473 25.01 -19.99 -18.81
CA GLY A 473 25.36 -21.37 -18.47
C GLY A 473 24.93 -21.84 -17.07
N HIS A 474 24.34 -20.96 -16.24
CA HIS A 474 23.84 -21.33 -14.92
C HIS A 474 22.33 -21.15 -14.83
N THR A 475 21.72 -21.92 -13.94
CA THR A 475 20.25 -21.90 -13.69
C THR A 475 19.89 -21.51 -12.26
N ARG A 476 20.87 -21.52 -11.34
CA ARG A 476 20.67 -21.28 -9.91
C ARG A 476 21.73 -20.34 -9.35
N LEU A 477 21.33 -19.53 -8.37
CA LEU A 477 22.21 -18.82 -7.45
C LEU A 477 21.82 -19.26 -6.03
N LEU A 478 22.67 -20.09 -5.42
CA LEU A 478 22.38 -20.65 -4.10
C LEU A 478 23.31 -20.05 -3.04
N ALA A 479 22.71 -19.60 -1.97
CA ALA A 479 23.46 -19.21 -0.77
C ALA A 479 23.81 -20.43 0.06
N ALA A 480 25.03 -20.46 0.58
CA ALA A 480 25.51 -21.47 1.51
C ALA A 480 25.57 -20.85 2.92
N GLY A 481 24.67 -21.28 3.78
CA GLY A 481 24.50 -20.71 5.12
C GLY A 481 23.71 -19.40 5.13
N ASP A 482 23.78 -18.67 6.24
CA ASP A 482 23.05 -17.44 6.42
C ASP A 482 23.64 -16.29 5.60
N VAL A 483 22.75 -15.42 5.11
CA VAL A 483 23.10 -14.25 4.33
C VAL A 483 22.77 -13.00 5.17
N ARG A 484 23.67 -12.04 5.15
CA ARG A 484 23.47 -10.75 5.81
C ARG A 484 22.21 -10.05 5.28
N GLU A 485 21.42 -9.50 6.18
CA GLU A 485 20.14 -8.84 5.90
C GLU A 485 20.28 -7.71 4.84
N ASP A 486 21.36 -6.95 4.91
CA ASP A 486 21.65 -5.83 4.00
C ASP A 486 22.05 -6.27 2.57
N ARG A 487 22.35 -7.56 2.36
CA ARG A 487 22.71 -8.14 1.05
C ARG A 487 21.63 -9.06 0.49
N LEU A 488 20.74 -9.58 1.34
CA LEU A 488 19.74 -10.57 0.99
C LEU A 488 18.87 -10.13 -0.21
N ARG A 489 18.34 -8.91 -0.17
CA ARG A 489 17.44 -8.40 -1.22
C ARG A 489 18.19 -8.09 -2.51
N LEU A 490 19.41 -7.57 -2.41
CA LEU A 490 20.24 -7.27 -3.59
C LEU A 490 20.67 -8.56 -4.31
N LEU A 491 21.02 -9.62 -3.58
CA LEU A 491 21.32 -10.92 -4.16
C LEU A 491 20.08 -11.55 -4.82
N ALA A 492 18.90 -11.40 -4.22
CA ALA A 492 17.65 -11.85 -4.83
C ALA A 492 17.31 -11.04 -6.11
N ILE A 493 17.59 -9.73 -6.14
CA ILE A 493 17.46 -8.90 -7.36
C ILE A 493 18.46 -9.38 -8.42
N LEU A 494 19.71 -9.65 -8.03
CA LEU A 494 20.73 -10.18 -8.95
C LEU A 494 20.26 -11.49 -9.58
N ALA A 495 19.82 -12.45 -8.75
CA ALA A 495 19.29 -13.73 -9.23
C ALA A 495 18.14 -13.52 -10.23
N GLY A 496 17.17 -12.65 -9.87
CA GLY A 496 16.03 -12.32 -10.73
C GLY A 496 16.42 -11.67 -12.05
N LYS A 497 17.38 -10.74 -12.06
CA LYS A 497 17.90 -10.11 -13.29
C LYS A 497 18.63 -11.08 -14.20
N GLN A 498 19.33 -12.03 -13.61
CA GLN A 498 20.10 -13.05 -14.33
C GLN A 498 19.25 -14.28 -14.72
N GLY A 499 17.98 -14.34 -14.33
CA GLY A 499 17.10 -15.48 -14.61
C GLY A 499 17.39 -16.72 -13.77
N LEU A 500 18.08 -16.57 -12.65
CA LEU A 500 18.51 -17.65 -11.77
C LEU A 500 17.47 -17.92 -10.68
N ALA A 501 17.18 -19.19 -10.40
CA ALA A 501 16.42 -19.58 -9.21
C ALA A 501 17.31 -19.48 -7.96
N THR A 502 16.72 -19.19 -6.79
CA THR A 502 17.49 -18.98 -5.56
C THR A 502 16.82 -19.53 -4.32
N ASN A 503 17.63 -20.03 -3.36
CA ASN A 503 17.19 -20.42 -2.02
C ASN A 503 17.15 -19.26 -1.02
N LEU A 504 17.33 -18.03 -1.50
CA LEU A 504 17.13 -16.83 -0.69
C LEU A 504 15.64 -16.65 -0.41
N ASP A 505 15.30 -16.38 0.84
CA ASP A 505 13.93 -16.08 1.26
C ASP A 505 13.82 -14.63 1.71
N ILE A 506 13.09 -13.85 0.91
CA ILE A 506 12.84 -12.42 1.16
C ILE A 506 11.40 -12.15 1.63
N ALA A 507 10.64 -13.19 1.96
CA ALA A 507 9.26 -13.03 2.40
C ALA A 507 9.15 -12.35 3.77
N VAL A 508 8.13 -11.49 3.93
CA VAL A 508 7.85 -10.75 5.18
C VAL A 508 7.59 -11.68 6.38
N SER A 509 7.21 -12.92 6.12
CA SER A 509 6.76 -13.89 7.13
C SER A 509 7.86 -14.70 7.80
N GLY A 510 9.12 -14.43 7.50
CA GLY A 510 10.26 -15.21 8.01
C GLY A 510 10.69 -16.35 7.07
N SER A 511 11.83 -16.94 7.40
CA SER A 511 12.44 -17.99 6.56
C SER A 511 11.53 -19.22 6.48
N ARG A 512 11.24 -19.67 5.26
CA ARG A 512 10.60 -20.96 5.02
C ARG A 512 11.57 -22.07 5.37
N THR A 513 11.06 -23.11 6.02
CA THR A 513 11.87 -24.23 6.48
C THR A 513 12.69 -24.83 5.33
N GLY A 514 12.07 -25.11 4.18
CA GLY A 514 12.75 -25.66 3.02
C GLY A 514 13.85 -24.77 2.43
N ALA A 515 13.69 -23.44 2.42
CA ALA A 515 14.73 -22.52 1.99
C ALA A 515 15.93 -22.50 2.97
N ALA A 516 15.65 -22.55 4.27
CA ALA A 516 16.70 -22.64 5.29
C ALA A 516 17.45 -23.97 5.21
N GLU A 517 16.74 -25.09 5.06
CA GLU A 517 17.31 -26.42 4.85
C GLU A 517 18.16 -26.43 3.58
N SER A 518 17.64 -25.89 2.46
CA SER A 518 18.39 -25.79 1.20
C SER A 518 19.71 -25.01 1.35
N ARG A 519 19.75 -23.95 2.16
CA ARG A 519 21.00 -23.21 2.45
C ARG A 519 21.98 -24.06 3.27
N ALA A 520 21.48 -24.80 4.24
CA ALA A 520 22.30 -25.72 5.04
C ALA A 520 22.84 -26.88 4.20
N ASP A 521 22.00 -27.48 3.35
CA ASP A 521 22.41 -28.57 2.44
C ASP A 521 23.43 -28.06 1.42
N THR A 522 23.28 -26.85 0.90
CA THR A 522 24.26 -26.22 0.02
C THR A 522 25.60 -26.05 0.72
N ALA A 523 25.62 -25.60 1.96
CA ALA A 523 26.85 -25.48 2.76
C ALA A 523 27.51 -26.87 2.99
N ALA A 524 26.74 -27.89 3.35
CA ALA A 524 27.23 -29.24 3.56
C ALA A 524 27.77 -29.86 2.26
N LEU A 525 27.11 -29.65 1.12
CA LEU A 525 27.58 -30.10 -0.20
C LEU A 525 28.97 -29.54 -0.50
N LEU A 526 29.14 -28.21 -0.34
CA LEU A 526 30.41 -27.53 -0.62
C LEU A 526 31.52 -27.97 0.36
N GLN A 527 31.19 -28.15 1.64
CA GLN A 527 32.13 -28.69 2.63
C GLN A 527 32.60 -30.12 2.29
N SER A 528 31.79 -30.93 1.60
CA SER A 528 32.17 -32.27 1.14
C SER A 528 33.04 -32.27 -0.13
N GLY A 529 33.44 -31.09 -0.64
CA GLY A 529 34.23 -30.96 -1.86
C GLY A 529 33.43 -31.21 -3.14
N ARG A 530 32.11 -31.10 -3.10
CA ARG A 530 31.21 -31.30 -4.26
C ARG A 530 30.48 -30.03 -4.62
N TYR A 531 30.20 -29.84 -5.91
CA TYR A 531 29.38 -28.75 -6.43
C TYR A 531 28.60 -29.19 -7.68
N ASP A 532 27.57 -28.44 -8.03
CA ASP A 532 26.79 -28.57 -9.26
C ASP A 532 27.30 -27.54 -10.29
N PRO A 533 27.75 -27.94 -11.48
CA PRO A 533 28.25 -27.04 -12.51
C PRO A 533 27.24 -26.01 -13.00
N GLY A 534 25.92 -26.26 -12.87
CA GLY A 534 24.85 -25.34 -13.24
C GLY A 534 24.48 -24.32 -12.17
N THR A 535 25.23 -24.27 -11.06
CA THR A 535 24.88 -23.45 -9.89
C THR A 535 25.99 -22.48 -9.53
N VAL A 536 25.64 -21.21 -9.39
CA VAL A 536 26.47 -20.17 -8.77
C VAL A 536 26.29 -20.22 -7.27
N TYR A 537 27.36 -20.23 -6.51
CA TYR A 537 27.32 -20.25 -5.06
C TYR A 537 27.72 -18.90 -4.48
N VAL A 538 27.05 -18.48 -3.40
CA VAL A 538 27.32 -17.22 -2.73
C VAL A 538 27.27 -17.35 -1.22
N THR A 539 28.14 -16.63 -0.53
CA THR A 539 28.09 -16.43 0.92
C THR A 539 28.41 -14.99 1.27
N THR A 540 28.02 -14.54 2.44
CA THR A 540 28.42 -13.25 3.03
C THR A 540 29.35 -13.44 4.24
N ASP A 541 29.76 -14.67 4.50
CA ASP A 541 30.67 -15.06 5.59
C ASP A 541 32.08 -15.29 5.04
N GLY A 542 33.04 -14.49 5.54
CA GLY A 542 34.45 -14.59 5.13
C GLY A 542 35.12 -15.91 5.52
N GLY A 543 34.73 -16.51 6.65
CA GLY A 543 35.28 -17.81 7.09
C GLY A 543 34.80 -18.96 6.20
N VAL A 544 33.54 -18.92 5.76
CA VAL A 544 33.00 -19.89 4.77
C VAL A 544 33.74 -19.73 3.44
N TRP A 545 33.97 -18.49 3.02
CA TRP A 545 34.72 -18.19 1.82
C TRP A 545 36.17 -18.74 1.83
N GLU A 546 36.91 -18.50 2.90
CA GLU A 546 38.26 -19.03 3.09
C GLU A 546 38.29 -20.57 3.04
N SER A 547 37.28 -21.23 3.65
CA SER A 547 37.11 -22.68 3.59
C SER A 547 36.90 -23.16 2.15
N TRP A 548 36.09 -22.48 1.34
CA TRP A 548 35.89 -22.86 -0.06
C TRP A 548 37.20 -22.76 -0.87
N GLN A 549 37.97 -21.70 -0.66
CA GLN A 549 39.25 -21.53 -1.35
C GLN A 549 40.27 -22.64 -0.99
N GLN A 550 40.19 -23.15 0.24
CA GLN A 550 41.02 -24.29 0.66
C GLN A 550 40.52 -25.64 0.07
N ILE A 551 39.21 -25.92 0.17
CA ILE A 551 38.60 -27.17 -0.29
C ILE A 551 38.77 -27.33 -1.80
N PHE A 552 38.58 -26.27 -2.55
CA PHE A 552 38.61 -26.29 -4.01
C PHE A 552 39.91 -25.68 -4.59
N ALA A 553 40.98 -25.67 -3.80
CA ALA A 553 42.28 -25.16 -4.23
C ALA A 553 42.80 -25.88 -5.48
N GLY A 554 43.04 -25.11 -6.55
CA GLY A 554 43.59 -25.64 -7.81
C GLY A 554 42.57 -26.28 -8.74
N ASP A 555 41.27 -26.22 -8.45
CA ASP A 555 40.26 -26.69 -9.41
C ASP A 555 40.14 -25.64 -10.57
N PRO A 556 40.57 -26.02 -11.79
CA PRO A 556 40.56 -25.12 -12.94
C PRO A 556 39.16 -24.83 -13.48
N ALA A 557 38.15 -25.59 -13.05
CA ALA A 557 36.76 -25.40 -13.44
C ALA A 557 36.01 -24.37 -12.59
N LEU A 558 36.68 -23.74 -11.61
CA LEU A 558 36.07 -22.80 -10.70
C LEU A 558 36.71 -21.40 -10.77
N THR A 559 35.88 -20.39 -10.71
CA THR A 559 36.29 -18.99 -10.53
C THR A 559 35.77 -18.45 -9.20
N PHE A 560 36.63 -17.71 -8.51
CA PHE A 560 36.34 -17.09 -7.23
C PHE A 560 36.48 -15.57 -7.34
N PHE A 561 35.49 -14.83 -6.87
CA PHE A 561 35.58 -13.36 -6.82
C PHE A 561 34.73 -12.78 -5.67
N VAL A 562 34.96 -11.51 -5.37
CA VAL A 562 34.24 -10.78 -4.33
C VAL A 562 33.59 -9.54 -4.95
N ALA A 563 32.31 -9.34 -4.72
CA ALA A 563 31.57 -8.17 -5.14
C ALA A 563 30.69 -7.66 -3.97
N ASP A 564 30.85 -6.41 -3.56
CA ASP A 564 30.04 -5.76 -2.52
C ASP A 564 29.91 -6.57 -1.21
N SER A 565 31.03 -7.12 -0.72
CA SER A 565 31.09 -8.01 0.46
C SER A 565 30.23 -9.30 0.33
N CYS A 566 29.94 -9.71 -0.90
CA CYS A 566 29.42 -11.02 -1.24
C CYS A 566 30.52 -11.83 -1.93
N TYR A 567 30.69 -13.06 -1.52
CA TYR A 567 31.74 -13.98 -1.97
C TYR A 567 31.16 -15.02 -2.90
N PHE A 568 31.68 -15.12 -4.11
CA PHE A 568 31.13 -15.98 -5.17
C PHE A 568 32.10 -17.09 -5.55
N MET A 569 31.57 -18.31 -5.66
CA MET A 569 32.20 -19.43 -6.32
C MET A 569 31.37 -19.80 -7.54
N VAL A 570 31.97 -19.72 -8.72
CA VAL A 570 31.29 -19.87 -10.01
C VAL A 570 31.96 -20.97 -10.82
N PRO A 571 31.26 -22.09 -11.10
CA PRO A 571 31.75 -23.08 -12.03
C PRO A 571 31.87 -22.51 -13.44
N LEU A 572 32.97 -22.80 -14.13
CA LEU A 572 33.14 -22.42 -15.52
C LEU A 572 32.28 -23.33 -16.40
N THR A 573 31.35 -22.72 -17.13
CA THR A 573 30.58 -23.46 -18.15
C THR A 573 31.39 -23.52 -19.42
N GLY A 574 31.72 -24.75 -19.85
CA GLY A 574 32.48 -25.01 -21.06
C GLY A 574 31.78 -24.55 -22.34
#